data_635facfd8879627e2bf0de4828b4df31
#
_entry.id   635facfd8879627e2bf0de4828b4df31
#
_cell.length_a   1.000
_cell.length_b   1.000
_cell.length_c   1.000
_cell.angle_alpha   90.00
_cell.angle_beta   90.00
_cell.angle_gamma   90.00
#
_symmetry.space_group_name_H-M   'P 1'
#
loop_
_entity.id
_entity.type
_entity.pdbx_description
1 polymer ?
#
loop_
_entity_poly.entity_id
_entity_poly.type
_entity_poly.pdbx_seq_one_letter_code
_entity_poly.pdbx_strand_id
1 'polypeptide(L)'
;MSLTNKVPEKDVHDLFTRVAPHYDQMNNLISLGTQNGWRKKFFKELRVAPGDFALDLCCGTGDLTIALAKQVGPSGNVIGLDFNQKMLDLADKKIRVQNLQKEIQLKQGDAMHLPYPDQSFDIVTIGFGLRNVPDADQVLKEIYRVLKPDGKVGILETSQPTNPIIKLGWESYFKLFPNFAKLLDANVDDYKYLSHTTAKFISATRLKEMLEQDGFKNVIITKLNLGAGAIHIGIKKKMR
;
A
#
# COMPACT_ATOMS: atom_id res chain seq x y z
N MET A 1 -7.12 18.22 8.85
CA MET A 1 -5.83 18.05 9.54
C MET A 1 -5.03 17.06 8.72
N SER A 2 -3.90 17.47 8.18
CA SER A 2 -2.97 16.55 7.49
C SER A 2 -2.53 15.48 8.49
N LEU A 3 -2.85 14.24 8.19
CA LEU A 3 -2.71 13.12 9.15
C LEU A 3 -1.46 12.28 8.91
N THR A 4 -0.74 12.50 7.81
CA THR A 4 0.25 11.55 7.38
C THR A 4 1.64 12.14 7.27
N ASN A 5 2.06 12.54 6.15
CA ASN A 5 3.46 12.85 5.95
C ASN A 5 3.70 14.37 5.83
N LYS A 6 4.56 14.93 6.69
CA LYS A 6 4.95 16.35 6.62
C LYS A 6 6.22 16.57 5.79
N VAL A 7 6.80 15.48 5.27
CA VAL A 7 7.98 15.57 4.39
C VAL A 7 7.52 16.10 3.03
N PRO A 8 8.22 17.07 2.43
CA PRO A 8 7.89 17.58 1.11
C PRO A 8 7.80 16.45 0.07
N GLU A 9 6.81 16.52 -0.80
CA GLU A 9 6.53 15.49 -1.81
C GLU A 9 7.76 15.21 -2.69
N LYS A 10 8.51 16.27 -3.05
CA LYS A 10 9.76 16.15 -3.80
C LYS A 10 10.77 15.27 -3.07
N ASP A 11 10.94 15.45 -1.75
CA ASP A 11 11.92 14.68 -0.98
C ASP A 11 11.51 13.21 -0.88
N VAL A 12 10.20 12.94 -0.78
CA VAL A 12 9.62 11.59 -0.85
C VAL A 12 9.87 10.96 -2.21
N HIS A 13 9.63 11.70 -3.29
CA HIS A 13 9.89 11.25 -4.67
C HIS A 13 11.37 10.90 -4.88
N ASP A 14 12.27 11.79 -4.46
CA ASP A 14 13.71 11.61 -4.61
C ASP A 14 14.22 10.42 -3.79
N LEU A 15 13.67 10.22 -2.58
CA LEU A 15 13.94 9.05 -1.76
C LEU A 15 13.56 7.76 -2.49
N PHE A 16 12.31 7.65 -2.97
CA PHE A 16 11.85 6.45 -3.68
C PHE A 16 12.62 6.21 -4.97
N THR A 17 13.07 7.27 -5.64
CA THR A 17 13.97 7.18 -6.80
C THR A 17 15.33 6.56 -6.45
N ARG A 18 15.90 6.92 -5.28
CA ARG A 18 17.19 6.35 -4.81
C ARG A 18 17.04 4.91 -4.36
N VAL A 19 16.00 4.60 -3.60
CA VAL A 19 15.83 3.25 -3.03
C VAL A 19 15.28 2.22 -4.02
N ALA A 20 14.73 2.66 -5.16
CA ALA A 20 14.08 1.81 -6.14
C ALA A 20 14.89 0.53 -6.50
N PRO A 21 16.23 0.59 -6.74
CA PRO A 21 17.00 -0.62 -7.08
C PRO A 21 17.04 -1.68 -5.98
N HIS A 22 16.88 -1.28 -4.71
CA HIS A 22 16.98 -2.16 -3.53
C HIS A 22 15.64 -2.28 -2.78
N TYR A 23 14.57 -1.69 -3.32
CA TYR A 23 13.28 -1.55 -2.64
C TYR A 23 12.69 -2.88 -2.18
N ASP A 24 12.71 -3.89 -3.03
CA ASP A 24 12.15 -5.21 -2.69
C ASP A 24 12.96 -5.91 -1.59
N GLN A 25 14.29 -5.80 -1.63
CA GLN A 25 15.17 -6.35 -0.60
C GLN A 25 14.93 -5.65 0.74
N MET A 26 14.79 -4.32 0.70
CA MET A 26 14.51 -3.50 1.86
C MET A 26 13.14 -3.84 2.49
N ASN A 27 12.10 -3.98 1.69
CA ASN A 27 10.78 -4.39 2.19
C ASN A 27 10.81 -5.81 2.78
N ASN A 28 11.58 -6.71 2.18
CA ASN A 28 11.76 -8.05 2.72
C ASN A 28 12.44 -8.01 4.10
N LEU A 29 13.44 -7.15 4.27
CA LEU A 29 14.12 -6.93 5.56
C LEU A 29 13.16 -6.30 6.59
N ILE A 30 12.44 -5.21 6.24
CA ILE A 30 11.48 -4.54 7.13
C ILE A 30 10.41 -5.51 7.65
N SER A 31 9.92 -6.37 6.77
CA SER A 31 8.89 -7.35 7.10
C SER A 31 9.42 -8.65 7.69
N LEU A 32 10.74 -8.78 7.89
CA LEU A 32 11.39 -10.04 8.28
C LEU A 32 10.98 -11.23 7.39
N GLY A 33 10.86 -10.99 6.08
CA GLY A 33 10.46 -12.00 5.09
C GLY A 33 8.97 -12.38 5.11
N THR A 34 8.16 -11.79 5.98
CA THR A 34 6.74 -12.19 6.17
C THR A 34 5.79 -11.57 5.15
N GLN A 35 6.24 -10.61 4.33
CA GLN A 35 5.39 -9.86 3.39
C GLN A 35 4.61 -10.76 2.41
N ASN A 36 5.16 -11.90 1.99
CA ASN A 36 4.47 -12.85 1.11
C ASN A 36 3.27 -13.51 1.81
N GLY A 37 3.42 -13.85 3.10
CA GLY A 37 2.34 -14.35 3.93
C GLY A 37 1.25 -13.29 4.15
N TRP A 38 1.65 -12.04 4.34
CA TRP A 38 0.73 -10.91 4.48
C TRP A 38 -0.10 -10.68 3.21
N ARG A 39 0.53 -10.71 2.04
CA ARG A 39 -0.16 -10.58 0.74
C ARG A 39 -1.15 -11.73 0.49
N LYS A 40 -0.74 -12.98 0.78
CA LYS A 40 -1.67 -14.14 0.67
C LYS A 40 -2.90 -13.95 1.55
N LYS A 41 -2.71 -13.52 2.81
CA LYS A 41 -3.81 -13.27 3.74
C LYS A 41 -4.68 -12.10 3.27
N PHE A 42 -4.06 -11.03 2.78
CA PHE A 42 -4.73 -9.85 2.24
C PHE A 42 -5.71 -10.23 1.11
N PHE A 43 -5.26 -10.96 0.10
CA PHE A 43 -6.13 -11.37 -1.00
C PHE A 43 -7.22 -12.36 -0.59
N LYS A 44 -6.91 -13.25 0.36
CA LYS A 44 -7.93 -14.15 0.93
C LYS A 44 -9.08 -13.38 1.58
N GLU A 45 -8.78 -12.28 2.27
CA GLU A 45 -9.78 -11.45 2.95
C GLU A 45 -10.48 -10.48 1.99
N LEU A 46 -9.75 -9.89 1.02
CA LEU A 46 -10.29 -8.97 0.02
C LEU A 46 -11.31 -9.68 -0.91
N ARG A 47 -11.11 -10.97 -1.19
CA ARG A 47 -11.99 -11.79 -2.04
C ARG A 47 -12.18 -11.14 -3.41
N VAL A 48 -11.07 -10.99 -4.13
CA VAL A 48 -11.06 -10.55 -5.53
C VAL A 48 -11.78 -11.58 -6.40
N ALA A 49 -12.64 -11.13 -7.30
CA ALA A 49 -13.34 -12.01 -8.23
C ALA A 49 -12.64 -12.02 -9.61
N PRO A 50 -12.65 -13.16 -10.32
CA PRO A 50 -12.26 -13.18 -11.72
C PRO A 50 -13.12 -12.19 -12.53
N GLY A 51 -12.46 -11.38 -13.38
CA GLY A 51 -13.11 -10.35 -14.17
C GLY A 51 -13.23 -8.98 -13.52
N ASP A 52 -12.84 -8.83 -12.24
CA ASP A 52 -12.82 -7.51 -11.57
C ASP A 52 -11.92 -6.53 -12.33
N PHE A 53 -12.34 -5.27 -12.40
CA PHE A 53 -11.52 -4.14 -12.82
C PHE A 53 -10.94 -3.46 -11.56
N ALA A 54 -9.63 -3.52 -11.42
CA ALA A 54 -8.96 -3.15 -10.18
C ALA A 54 -7.95 -2.01 -10.38
N LEU A 55 -7.76 -1.21 -9.33
CA LEU A 55 -6.75 -0.15 -9.24
C LEU A 55 -5.85 -0.43 -8.04
N ASP A 56 -4.54 -0.45 -8.26
CA ASP A 56 -3.52 -0.56 -7.21
C ASP A 56 -2.78 0.77 -7.09
N LEU A 57 -2.99 1.46 -5.97
CA LEU A 57 -2.43 2.78 -5.69
C LEU A 57 -1.07 2.67 -5.00
N CYS A 58 -0.16 3.60 -5.32
CA CYS A 58 1.22 3.56 -4.85
C CYS A 58 1.84 2.20 -5.13
N CYS A 59 1.66 1.71 -6.36
CA CYS A 59 1.97 0.34 -6.74
C CYS A 59 3.46 -0.01 -6.66
N GLY A 60 4.34 1.00 -6.60
CA GLY A 60 5.77 0.83 -6.48
C GLY A 60 6.36 -0.07 -7.56
N THR A 61 7.08 -1.10 -7.16
CA THR A 61 7.68 -2.10 -8.07
C THR A 61 6.71 -3.18 -8.55
N GLY A 62 5.39 -3.01 -8.31
CA GLY A 62 4.32 -3.81 -8.90
C GLY A 62 4.02 -5.16 -8.22
N ASP A 63 4.58 -5.44 -7.06
CA ASP A 63 4.39 -6.75 -6.41
C ASP A 63 2.92 -7.04 -6.05
N LEU A 64 2.20 -6.03 -5.53
CA LEU A 64 0.78 -6.17 -5.21
C LEU A 64 -0.07 -6.18 -6.48
N THR A 65 0.25 -5.31 -7.45
CA THR A 65 -0.37 -5.23 -8.77
C THR A 65 -0.33 -6.58 -9.51
N ILE A 66 0.85 -7.21 -9.55
CA ILE A 66 1.05 -8.54 -10.16
C ILE A 66 0.21 -9.61 -9.44
N ALA A 67 0.21 -9.57 -8.10
CA ALA A 67 -0.58 -10.52 -7.33
C ALA A 67 -2.09 -10.30 -7.53
N LEU A 68 -2.54 -9.07 -7.66
CA LEU A 68 -3.93 -8.68 -7.96
C LEU A 68 -4.33 -9.15 -9.36
N ALA A 69 -3.46 -8.96 -10.37
CA ALA A 69 -3.72 -9.41 -11.75
C ALA A 69 -3.91 -10.94 -11.83
N LYS A 70 -3.15 -11.71 -11.07
CA LYS A 70 -3.34 -13.17 -10.98
C LYS A 70 -4.67 -13.56 -10.33
N GLN A 71 -5.28 -12.71 -9.51
CA GLN A 71 -6.59 -12.98 -8.91
C GLN A 71 -7.74 -12.63 -9.86
N VAL A 72 -7.67 -11.46 -10.54
CA VAL A 72 -8.71 -11.06 -11.50
C VAL A 72 -8.68 -11.92 -12.76
N GLY A 73 -7.55 -12.54 -13.08
CA GLY A 73 -7.39 -13.43 -14.22
C GLY A 73 -7.49 -12.73 -15.58
N PRO A 74 -7.51 -13.50 -16.69
CA PRO A 74 -7.43 -12.95 -18.05
C PRO A 74 -8.68 -12.19 -18.51
N SER A 75 -9.79 -12.29 -17.79
CA SER A 75 -11.02 -11.52 -18.04
C SER A 75 -11.10 -10.21 -17.27
N GLY A 76 -10.20 -10.01 -16.29
CA GLY A 76 -10.11 -8.80 -15.50
C GLY A 76 -9.00 -7.86 -15.99
N ASN A 77 -8.90 -6.72 -15.37
CA ASN A 77 -7.87 -5.72 -15.69
C ASN A 77 -7.39 -5.03 -14.42
N VAL A 78 -6.10 -4.70 -14.36
CA VAL A 78 -5.51 -3.99 -13.23
C VAL A 78 -4.76 -2.76 -13.72
N ILE A 79 -5.04 -1.62 -13.11
CA ILE A 79 -4.21 -0.43 -13.28
C ILE A 79 -3.32 -0.30 -12.04
N GLY A 80 -1.99 -0.27 -12.25
CA GLY A 80 -1.03 0.11 -11.22
C GLY A 80 -0.68 1.59 -11.37
N LEU A 81 -0.97 2.39 -10.34
CA LEU A 81 -0.67 3.82 -10.33
C LEU A 81 0.39 4.14 -9.29
N ASP A 82 1.43 4.84 -9.71
CA ASP A 82 2.47 5.36 -8.82
C ASP A 82 2.94 6.73 -9.29
N PHE A 83 3.39 7.59 -8.37
CA PHE A 83 3.89 8.92 -8.73
C PHE A 83 5.35 8.89 -9.21
N ASN A 84 6.09 7.81 -8.93
CA ASN A 84 7.51 7.66 -9.22
C ASN A 84 7.74 6.80 -10.47
N GLN A 85 8.24 7.42 -11.55
CA GLN A 85 8.47 6.72 -12.81
C GLN A 85 9.50 5.59 -12.69
N LYS A 86 10.56 5.73 -11.87
CA LYS A 86 11.55 4.66 -11.70
C LYS A 86 10.97 3.41 -11.06
N MET A 87 10.01 3.57 -10.13
CA MET A 87 9.27 2.45 -9.59
C MET A 87 8.46 1.74 -10.66
N LEU A 88 7.75 2.50 -11.51
CA LEU A 88 6.97 1.96 -12.63
C LEU A 88 7.85 1.23 -13.65
N ASP A 89 9.06 1.73 -13.94
CA ASP A 89 10.00 1.06 -14.83
C ASP A 89 10.45 -0.32 -14.31
N LEU A 90 10.57 -0.46 -12.98
CA LEU A 90 10.86 -1.74 -12.35
C LEU A 90 9.62 -2.67 -12.36
N ALA A 91 8.44 -2.10 -12.13
CA ALA A 91 7.19 -2.83 -12.22
C ALA A 91 6.97 -3.39 -13.62
N ASP A 92 7.20 -2.59 -14.69
CA ASP A 92 7.07 -3.02 -16.09
C ASP A 92 7.98 -4.23 -16.39
N LYS A 93 9.24 -4.19 -15.92
CA LYS A 93 10.17 -5.32 -16.08
C LYS A 93 9.63 -6.59 -15.43
N LYS A 94 9.11 -6.49 -14.19
CA LYS A 94 8.52 -7.65 -13.49
C LYS A 94 7.26 -8.17 -14.20
N ILE A 95 6.40 -7.28 -14.68
CA ILE A 95 5.18 -7.62 -15.40
C ILE A 95 5.50 -8.38 -16.68
N ARG A 96 6.52 -7.93 -17.44
CA ARG A 96 7.00 -8.62 -18.65
C ARG A 96 7.52 -10.01 -18.36
N VAL A 97 8.34 -10.18 -17.31
CA VAL A 97 8.84 -11.49 -16.88
C VAL A 97 7.71 -12.46 -16.52
N GLN A 98 6.58 -11.93 -16.02
CA GLN A 98 5.39 -12.72 -15.65
C GLN A 98 4.39 -12.91 -16.80
N ASN A 99 4.63 -12.30 -17.99
CA ASN A 99 3.70 -12.29 -19.14
C ASN A 99 2.31 -11.72 -18.83
N LEU A 100 2.24 -10.68 -18.00
CA LEU A 100 0.99 -10.06 -17.53
C LEU A 100 0.69 -8.70 -18.20
N GLN A 101 1.32 -8.38 -19.34
CA GLN A 101 1.17 -7.08 -20.01
C GLN A 101 -0.23 -6.85 -20.60
N LYS A 102 -1.00 -7.91 -20.76
CA LYS A 102 -2.39 -7.81 -21.23
C LYS A 102 -3.37 -7.46 -20.12
N GLU A 103 -3.08 -7.92 -18.90
CA GLU A 103 -3.91 -7.76 -17.70
C GLU A 103 -3.55 -6.50 -16.91
N ILE A 104 -2.33 -5.96 -17.08
CA ILE A 104 -1.82 -4.85 -16.26
C ILE A 104 -1.46 -3.65 -17.13
N GLN A 105 -2.00 -2.49 -16.76
CA GLN A 105 -1.57 -1.19 -17.26
C GLN A 105 -0.90 -0.38 -16.14
N LEU A 106 0.29 0.14 -16.38
CA LEU A 106 0.96 1.06 -15.46
C LEU A 106 0.66 2.51 -15.84
N LYS A 107 0.46 3.37 -14.84
CA LYS A 107 0.21 4.79 -15.04
C LYS A 107 0.91 5.63 -13.98
N GLN A 108 1.63 6.65 -14.42
CA GLN A 108 2.15 7.66 -13.49
C GLN A 108 1.01 8.60 -13.08
N GLY A 109 0.88 8.88 -11.77
CA GLY A 109 -0.16 9.75 -11.26
C GLY A 109 -0.12 9.93 -9.75
N ASP A 110 -0.90 10.90 -9.27
CA ASP A 110 -1.07 11.22 -7.87
C ASP A 110 -2.29 10.51 -7.30
N ALA A 111 -2.11 9.78 -6.19
CA ALA A 111 -3.19 9.07 -5.50
C ALA A 111 -4.21 10.03 -4.83
N MET A 112 -3.82 11.29 -4.60
CA MET A 112 -4.72 12.31 -4.06
C MET A 112 -5.64 12.93 -5.12
N HIS A 113 -5.34 12.73 -6.43
CA HIS A 113 -6.09 13.30 -7.55
C HIS A 113 -6.18 12.27 -8.68
N LEU A 114 -7.06 11.29 -8.53
CA LEU A 114 -7.16 10.18 -9.47
C LEU A 114 -7.80 10.61 -10.81
N PRO A 115 -7.13 10.37 -11.96
CA PRO A 115 -7.63 10.76 -13.27
C PRO A 115 -8.68 9.77 -13.81
N TYR A 116 -9.56 9.29 -12.96
CA TYR A 116 -10.62 8.33 -13.30
C TYR A 116 -11.99 8.88 -12.91
N PRO A 117 -13.03 8.56 -13.69
CA PRO A 117 -14.40 8.89 -13.33
C PRO A 117 -14.84 8.21 -12.02
N ASP A 118 -15.91 8.73 -11.43
CA ASP A 118 -16.58 8.08 -10.32
C ASP A 118 -17.02 6.67 -10.71
N GLN A 119 -17.01 5.76 -9.74
CA GLN A 119 -17.55 4.40 -9.90
C GLN A 119 -16.91 3.61 -11.06
N SER A 120 -15.60 3.73 -11.22
CA SER A 120 -14.83 3.07 -12.28
C SER A 120 -14.38 1.65 -11.92
N PHE A 121 -14.07 1.38 -10.65
CA PHE A 121 -13.38 0.17 -10.21
C PHE A 121 -14.21 -0.69 -9.28
N ASP A 122 -14.08 -2.01 -9.43
CA ASP A 122 -14.66 -3.00 -8.52
C ASP A 122 -13.83 -3.12 -7.25
N ILE A 123 -12.50 -2.97 -7.40
CA ILE A 123 -11.53 -3.09 -6.31
C ILE A 123 -10.50 -1.95 -6.41
N VAL A 124 -10.17 -1.37 -5.25
CA VAL A 124 -8.99 -0.50 -5.09
C VAL A 124 -8.11 -1.05 -3.99
N THR A 125 -6.81 -1.19 -4.26
CA THR A 125 -5.82 -1.62 -3.28
C THR A 125 -4.76 -0.53 -3.04
N ILE A 126 -4.16 -0.53 -1.86
CA ILE A 126 -2.95 0.22 -1.55
C ILE A 126 -2.12 -0.59 -0.57
N GLY A 127 -0.85 -0.85 -0.92
CA GLY A 127 0.08 -1.61 -0.11
C GLY A 127 1.31 -0.79 0.28
N PHE A 128 1.48 -0.50 1.59
CA PHE A 128 2.64 0.22 2.14
C PHE A 128 2.88 1.61 1.56
N GLY A 129 1.85 2.20 0.92
CA GLY A 129 1.91 3.52 0.29
C GLY A 129 1.29 4.63 1.13
N LEU A 130 0.20 4.33 1.85
CA LEU A 130 -0.65 5.33 2.50
C LEU A 130 0.09 6.18 3.55
N ARG A 131 1.11 5.62 4.23
CA ARG A 131 1.94 6.35 5.21
C ARG A 131 2.85 7.40 4.58
N ASN A 132 3.07 7.34 3.27
CA ASN A 132 4.00 8.20 2.54
C ASN A 132 3.30 9.35 1.81
N VAL A 133 1.97 9.31 1.66
CA VAL A 133 1.22 10.39 1.02
C VAL A 133 1.07 11.60 1.95
N PRO A 134 1.05 12.82 1.42
CA PRO A 134 0.84 14.04 2.22
C PRO A 134 -0.48 14.04 2.99
N ASP A 135 -1.56 13.59 2.35
CA ASP A 135 -2.91 13.57 2.94
C ASP A 135 -3.62 12.24 2.66
N ALA A 136 -3.61 11.36 3.67
CA ALA A 136 -4.29 10.07 3.58
C ALA A 136 -5.81 10.19 3.51
N ASP A 137 -6.40 11.20 4.16
CA ASP A 137 -7.84 11.45 4.12
C ASP A 137 -8.30 11.77 2.69
N GLN A 138 -7.53 12.59 1.97
CA GLN A 138 -7.80 12.88 0.55
C GLN A 138 -7.69 11.62 -0.32
N VAL A 139 -6.70 10.76 -0.08
CA VAL A 139 -6.56 9.48 -0.81
C VAL A 139 -7.76 8.56 -0.54
N LEU A 140 -8.23 8.46 0.71
CA LEU A 140 -9.39 7.63 1.05
C LEU A 140 -10.68 8.14 0.38
N LYS A 141 -10.88 9.46 0.29
CA LYS A 141 -12.00 10.07 -0.45
C LYS A 141 -11.94 9.75 -1.95
N GLU A 142 -10.76 9.84 -2.55
CA GLU A 142 -10.57 9.48 -3.97
C GLU A 142 -10.84 7.99 -4.20
N ILE A 143 -10.36 7.11 -3.31
CA ILE A 143 -10.68 5.67 -3.35
C ILE A 143 -12.19 5.46 -3.28
N TYR A 144 -12.86 6.13 -2.34
CA TYR A 144 -14.32 6.02 -2.22
C TYR A 144 -15.02 6.50 -3.49
N ARG A 145 -14.58 7.62 -4.07
CA ARG A 145 -15.16 8.20 -5.28
C ARG A 145 -15.10 7.24 -6.46
N VAL A 146 -13.90 6.69 -6.72
CA VAL A 146 -13.67 5.85 -7.92
C VAL A 146 -14.18 4.42 -7.78
N LEU A 147 -14.47 3.93 -6.57
CA LEU A 147 -15.08 2.62 -6.38
C LEU A 147 -16.53 2.60 -6.84
N LYS A 148 -16.92 1.53 -7.51
CA LYS A 148 -18.33 1.23 -7.82
C LYS A 148 -19.13 0.97 -6.55
N PRO A 149 -20.49 1.09 -6.58
CA PRO A 149 -21.33 0.53 -5.55
C PRO A 149 -21.00 -0.96 -5.32
N ASP A 150 -20.93 -1.37 -4.04
CA ASP A 150 -20.50 -2.68 -3.57
C ASP A 150 -19.02 -3.03 -3.87
N GLY A 151 -18.27 -2.09 -4.46
CA GLY A 151 -16.83 -2.21 -4.63
C GLY A 151 -16.08 -2.20 -3.30
N LYS A 152 -14.86 -2.73 -3.30
CA LYS A 152 -14.07 -2.96 -2.10
C LYS A 152 -12.77 -2.17 -2.11
N VAL A 153 -12.42 -1.60 -0.96
CA VAL A 153 -11.06 -1.14 -0.69
C VAL A 153 -10.31 -2.17 0.13
N GLY A 154 -9.06 -2.42 -0.25
CA GLY A 154 -8.11 -3.20 0.53
C GLY A 154 -6.85 -2.38 0.84
N ILE A 155 -6.51 -2.23 2.12
CA ILE A 155 -5.31 -1.53 2.56
C ILE A 155 -4.42 -2.50 3.35
N LEU A 156 -3.20 -2.69 2.88
CA LEU A 156 -2.15 -3.43 3.59
C LEU A 156 -1.08 -2.45 4.03
N GLU A 157 -0.95 -2.21 5.33
CA GLU A 157 -0.03 -1.19 5.82
C GLU A 157 0.66 -1.60 7.13
N THR A 158 1.79 -0.97 7.40
CA THR A 158 2.44 -1.07 8.71
C THR A 158 1.55 -0.51 9.80
N SER A 159 1.67 -1.02 10.99
CA SER A 159 0.90 -0.57 12.16
C SER A 159 1.75 -0.68 13.41
N GLN A 160 1.22 -0.22 14.52
CA GLN A 160 1.90 -0.26 15.82
C GLN A 160 1.29 -1.33 16.72
N PRO A 161 2.11 -2.22 17.32
CA PRO A 161 1.64 -3.13 18.36
C PRO A 161 0.98 -2.38 19.51
N THR A 162 -0.16 -2.87 19.97
CA THR A 162 -0.89 -2.29 21.10
C THR A 162 -0.47 -2.88 22.44
N ASN A 163 0.15 -4.07 22.45
CA ASN A 163 0.71 -4.66 23.67
C ASN A 163 2.04 -3.96 24.04
N PRO A 164 2.21 -3.46 25.26
CA PRO A 164 3.38 -2.67 25.65
C PRO A 164 4.72 -3.42 25.49
N ILE A 165 4.76 -4.71 25.80
CA ILE A 165 5.98 -5.52 25.72
C ILE A 165 6.38 -5.71 24.26
N ILE A 166 5.41 -6.04 23.41
CA ILE A 166 5.62 -6.23 21.97
C ILE A 166 6.03 -4.90 21.34
N LYS A 167 5.39 -3.80 21.75
CA LYS A 167 5.71 -2.45 21.29
C LYS A 167 7.16 -2.06 21.62
N LEU A 168 7.63 -2.35 22.82
CA LEU A 168 9.02 -2.09 23.22
C LEU A 168 10.01 -2.84 22.31
N GLY A 169 9.77 -4.14 22.04
CA GLY A 169 10.60 -4.93 21.12
C GLY A 169 10.56 -4.38 19.69
N TRP A 170 9.39 -3.99 19.21
CA TRP A 170 9.19 -3.39 17.91
C TRP A 170 9.90 -2.02 17.76
N GLU A 171 9.79 -1.15 18.76
CA GLU A 171 10.51 0.14 18.80
C GLU A 171 12.03 -0.06 18.81
N SER A 172 12.51 -1.05 19.59
CA SER A 172 13.94 -1.39 19.63
C SER A 172 14.44 -1.89 18.27
N TYR A 173 13.66 -2.72 17.58
CA TYR A 173 13.98 -3.17 16.23
C TYR A 173 14.11 -1.99 15.26
N PHE A 174 13.14 -1.07 15.25
CA PHE A 174 13.18 0.09 14.35
C PHE A 174 14.27 1.10 14.70
N LYS A 175 14.70 1.20 15.95
CA LYS A 175 15.88 2.00 16.33
C LYS A 175 17.19 1.42 15.79
N LEU A 176 17.29 0.09 15.72
CA LEU A 176 18.46 -0.60 15.19
C LEU A 176 18.44 -0.73 13.65
N PHE A 177 17.25 -0.66 13.05
CA PHE A 177 17.02 -0.89 11.63
C PHE A 177 17.92 -0.05 10.70
N PRO A 178 18.18 1.25 10.93
CA PRO A 178 19.07 2.04 10.09
C PRO A 178 20.50 1.51 10.01
N ASN A 179 20.96 0.72 11.01
CA ASN A 179 22.29 0.13 10.98
C ASN A 179 22.42 -0.99 9.91
N PHE A 180 21.29 -1.62 9.51
CA PHE A 180 21.28 -2.59 8.42
C PHE A 180 21.51 -1.96 7.04
N ALA A 181 21.25 -0.64 6.89
CA ALA A 181 21.54 0.09 5.66
C ALA A 181 23.03 0.00 5.30
N LYS A 182 23.91 0.07 6.31
CA LYS A 182 25.37 -0.05 6.13
C LYS A 182 25.77 -1.43 5.60
N LEU A 183 25.04 -2.47 5.95
CA LEU A 183 25.30 -3.84 5.51
C LEU A 183 24.92 -4.06 4.04
N LEU A 184 23.98 -3.25 3.51
CA LEU A 184 23.47 -3.32 2.15
C LEU A 184 24.05 -2.22 1.24
N ASP A 185 25.08 -1.52 1.69
CA ASP A 185 25.69 -0.37 0.99
C ASP A 185 24.65 0.68 0.55
N ALA A 186 23.64 0.88 1.38
CA ALA A 186 22.51 1.76 1.14
C ALA A 186 22.57 3.02 2.02
N ASN A 187 21.86 4.07 1.60
CA ASN A 187 21.83 5.33 2.33
C ASN A 187 21.09 5.19 3.68
N VAL A 188 21.78 5.47 4.77
CA VAL A 188 21.24 5.38 6.14
C VAL A 188 20.02 6.30 6.35
N ASP A 189 19.98 7.47 5.72
CA ASP A 189 18.89 8.42 5.90
C ASP A 189 17.60 7.96 5.23
N ASP A 190 17.68 7.22 4.14
CA ASP A 190 16.51 6.59 3.51
C ASP A 190 15.89 5.53 4.45
N TYR A 191 16.72 4.75 5.16
CA TYR A 191 16.25 3.78 6.15
C TYR A 191 15.68 4.44 7.42
N LYS A 192 16.26 5.58 7.85
CA LYS A 192 15.70 6.39 8.94
C LYS A 192 14.31 6.92 8.58
N TYR A 193 14.14 7.41 7.34
CA TYR A 193 12.83 7.86 6.87
C TYR A 193 11.78 6.75 6.97
N LEU A 194 12.09 5.56 6.45
CA LEU A 194 11.16 4.44 6.47
C LEU A 194 10.81 3.99 7.90
N SER A 195 11.81 3.96 8.78
CA SER A 195 11.59 3.67 10.21
C SER A 195 10.68 4.72 10.85
N HIS A 196 10.94 5.99 10.56
CA HIS A 196 10.20 7.10 11.13
C HIS A 196 8.74 7.15 10.64
N THR A 197 8.48 6.98 9.33
CA THR A 197 7.13 6.97 8.78
C THR A 197 6.34 5.77 9.30
N THR A 198 6.96 4.60 9.41
CA THR A 198 6.36 3.41 10.02
C THR A 198 6.00 3.63 11.48
N ALA A 199 6.89 4.24 12.27
CA ALA A 199 6.66 4.48 13.69
C ALA A 199 5.62 5.57 13.98
N LYS A 200 5.41 6.49 13.06
CA LYS A 200 4.48 7.62 13.21
C LYS A 200 3.16 7.46 12.48
N PHE A 201 3.01 6.41 11.68
CA PHE A 201 1.75 6.18 10.98
C PHE A 201 0.60 5.98 11.96
N ILE A 202 -0.60 6.33 11.50
CA ILE A 202 -1.83 6.21 12.29
C ILE A 202 -2.09 4.76 12.71
N SER A 203 -2.74 4.58 13.85
CA SER A 203 -3.09 3.24 14.33
C SER A 203 -4.11 2.56 13.41
N ALA A 204 -4.14 1.22 13.40
CA ALA A 204 -5.11 0.46 12.64
C ALA A 204 -6.56 0.84 13.00
N THR A 205 -6.84 1.13 14.28
CA THR A 205 -8.17 1.58 14.73
C THR A 205 -8.51 2.93 14.12
N ARG A 206 -7.55 3.89 14.12
CA ARG A 206 -7.78 5.20 13.54
C ARG A 206 -8.03 5.14 12.03
N LEU A 207 -7.29 4.31 11.30
CA LEU A 207 -7.52 4.11 9.86
C LEU A 207 -8.90 3.51 9.59
N LYS A 208 -9.37 2.57 10.42
CA LYS A 208 -10.74 2.07 10.33
C LYS A 208 -11.78 3.20 10.51
N GLU A 209 -11.62 4.04 11.54
CA GLU A 209 -12.52 5.16 11.79
C GLU A 209 -12.57 6.12 10.58
N MET A 210 -11.43 6.42 9.96
CA MET A 210 -11.36 7.26 8.76
C MET A 210 -12.14 6.63 7.61
N LEU A 211 -11.94 5.35 7.34
CA LEU A 211 -12.71 4.62 6.31
C LEU A 211 -14.22 4.68 6.58
N GLU A 212 -14.63 4.50 7.83
CA GLU A 212 -16.06 4.56 8.21
C GLU A 212 -16.63 5.99 8.08
N GLN A 213 -15.84 7.03 8.38
CA GLN A 213 -16.20 8.44 8.20
C GLN A 213 -16.37 8.80 6.72
N ASP A 214 -15.52 8.25 5.83
CA ASP A 214 -15.63 8.43 4.37
C ASP A 214 -16.79 7.62 3.74
N GLY A 215 -17.52 6.84 4.54
CA GLY A 215 -18.73 6.15 4.11
C GLY A 215 -18.56 4.65 3.85
N PHE A 216 -17.36 4.10 3.98
CA PHE A 216 -17.16 2.65 3.89
C PHE A 216 -17.91 1.92 4.99
N LYS A 217 -18.46 0.75 4.66
CA LYS A 217 -19.19 -0.11 5.58
C LYS A 217 -18.49 -1.46 5.75
N ASN A 218 -18.84 -2.16 6.83
CA ASN A 218 -18.30 -3.47 7.16
C ASN A 218 -16.76 -3.46 7.21
N VAL A 219 -16.17 -2.37 7.72
CA VAL A 219 -14.72 -2.23 7.80
C VAL A 219 -14.15 -3.21 8.80
N ILE A 220 -13.34 -4.16 8.31
CA ILE A 220 -12.64 -5.14 9.13
C ILE A 220 -11.17 -4.78 9.28
N ILE A 221 -10.59 -5.13 10.42
CA ILE A 221 -9.14 -5.03 10.67
C ILE A 221 -8.61 -6.43 10.95
N THR A 222 -7.56 -6.82 10.24
CA THR A 222 -6.79 -8.03 10.57
C THR A 222 -5.37 -7.64 10.93
N LYS A 223 -4.99 -7.85 12.18
CA LYS A 223 -3.63 -7.58 12.66
C LYS A 223 -2.66 -8.65 12.15
N LEU A 224 -1.48 -8.21 11.74
CA LEU A 224 -0.38 -9.05 11.26
C LEU A 224 0.81 -8.92 12.22
N ASN A 225 1.56 -10.01 12.41
CA ASN A 225 2.75 -10.04 13.26
C ASN A 225 2.56 -9.26 14.59
N LEU A 226 1.57 -9.68 15.37
CA LEU A 226 1.25 -9.09 16.68
C LEU A 226 0.92 -7.57 16.64
N GLY A 227 0.53 -7.07 15.46
CA GLY A 227 0.15 -5.67 15.26
C GLY A 227 1.22 -4.80 14.60
N ALA A 228 2.33 -5.37 14.14
CA ALA A 228 3.35 -4.64 13.36
C ALA A 228 2.85 -4.27 11.95
N GLY A 229 1.82 -4.94 11.46
CA GLY A 229 1.08 -4.61 10.26
C GLY A 229 -0.41 -4.83 10.43
N ALA A 230 -1.21 -4.31 9.53
CA ALA A 230 -2.65 -4.48 9.50
C ALA A 230 -3.20 -4.52 8.07
N ILE A 231 -4.22 -5.34 7.88
CA ILE A 231 -5.08 -5.35 6.71
C ILE A 231 -6.38 -4.65 7.10
N HIS A 232 -6.84 -3.74 6.24
CA HIS A 232 -8.17 -3.15 6.33
C HIS A 232 -8.93 -3.47 5.05
N ILE A 233 -10.15 -3.97 5.18
CA ILE A 233 -11.07 -4.16 4.06
C ILE A 233 -12.35 -3.39 4.36
N GLY A 234 -12.78 -2.55 3.42
CA GLY A 234 -14.02 -1.81 3.50
C GLY A 234 -14.85 -1.97 2.23
N ILE A 235 -16.15 -1.78 2.32
CA ILE A 235 -17.09 -1.89 1.18
C ILE A 235 -17.80 -0.55 0.99
N LYS A 236 -17.81 -0.03 -0.24
CA LYS A 236 -18.66 1.10 -0.63
C LYS A 236 -20.06 0.58 -0.89
N LYS A 237 -20.95 0.71 0.11
CA LYS A 237 -22.33 0.26 -0.09
C LYS A 237 -23.09 1.11 -1.11
N LYS A 238 -23.92 0.46 -1.89
CA LYS A 238 -24.91 1.11 -2.74
C LYS A 238 -25.78 2.02 -1.89
N MET A 239 -25.86 3.30 -2.22
CA MET A 239 -26.88 4.19 -1.64
C MET A 239 -28.25 3.67 -2.10
N ARG A 240 -29.15 3.43 -1.13
CA ARG A 240 -30.53 3.06 -1.40
C ARG A 240 -31.32 4.29 -1.83
#